data_b0cfcb501066bd9f2beb34ec1563552c
#
_entry.id   b0cfcb501066bd9f2beb34ec1563552c
#
_cell.length_a   1.000
_cell.length_b   1.000
_cell.length_c   1.000
_cell.angle_alpha   90.00
_cell.angle_beta   90.00
_cell.angle_gamma   90.00
#
_symmetry.space_group_name_H-M   'P 1'
#
loop_
_entity.id
_entity.type
_entity.pdbx_description
1 polymer ?
#
loop_
_entity_poly.entity_id
_entity_poly.type
_entity_poly.pdbx_seq_one_letter_code
_entity_poly.pdbx_strand_id
1 'polypeptide(L)'
;MKKNLLAIAAFALLLTSCETKLVEKVDLIPLAENVEIHKGAFPLSNLQSIQVPDEWKLTADNFVKDLQKTASLTVSLTDSEGSLVIVKDESLSAEAYRLNIEKNRIKIEAGDIQGVNHGLASLLQLIMTAKDAQLPVLTIQDKPAFGYRGLMLDCARHFWTVDELKETLDHMAFFKLNTLHMHLTDNQAWRLSMDKYPDLVKEGTYYYDFPELSGKYYSKEDLKEIVTYAGTRGIEIIPEVDLPGHSIALLAALPELSCRGGKFEATPEERDWNKRKRGNENMICIGNPQSFAFAEDVIDALIEIFPSQYIHFGGDEVPTDIWEECPKCMALYKREGMKSPGEIQDYFTRKMSDLIRSKGKIMIGWGEINDRHAAGPNDVLTIWRDNGVEKQKIALEHGISV
;
A
#
# COMPACT_ATOMS: atom_id res chain seq x y z
N MET A 1 57.79 66.14 39.76
CA MET A 1 57.38 65.55 38.45
C MET A 1 57.10 64.10 38.63
N LYS A 2 55.84 63.73 38.78
CA LYS A 2 55.40 62.36 38.95
C LYS A 2 54.86 61.82 37.59
N LYS A 3 55.44 60.79 37.04
CA LYS A 3 54.94 60.13 35.84
C LYS A 3 53.95 59.09 36.26
N ASN A 4 52.68 59.22 35.83
CA ASN A 4 51.65 58.25 35.99
C ASN A 4 51.81 57.24 34.84
N LEU A 5 52.07 55.96 35.14
CA LEU A 5 51.93 54.85 34.26
C LEU A 5 50.47 54.34 34.34
N LEU A 6 49.72 54.50 33.25
CA LEU A 6 48.45 53.81 33.10
C LEU A 6 48.73 52.36 32.62
N ALA A 7 48.40 51.39 33.45
CA ALA A 7 48.34 50.00 33.04
C ALA A 7 46.99 49.73 32.45
N ILE A 8 46.94 49.46 31.12
CA ILE A 8 45.73 48.93 30.41
C ILE A 8 45.69 47.45 30.61
N ALA A 9 44.84 47.03 31.55
CA ALA A 9 44.51 45.59 31.68
C ALA A 9 43.50 45.21 30.57
N ALA A 10 44.00 44.52 29.53
CA ALA A 10 43.14 43.89 28.53
C ALA A 10 42.44 42.69 29.18
N PHE A 11 41.17 42.85 29.54
CA PHE A 11 40.30 41.77 29.98
C PHE A 11 39.85 41.01 28.72
N ALA A 12 40.54 39.94 28.35
CA ALA A 12 40.05 39.02 27.32
C ALA A 12 38.88 38.26 27.93
N LEU A 13 37.66 38.72 27.60
CA LEU A 13 36.45 37.92 27.81
C LEU A 13 36.53 36.71 26.90
N LEU A 14 36.93 35.59 27.45
CA LEU A 14 36.68 34.25 26.88
C LEU A 14 35.19 34.02 26.95
N LEU A 15 34.46 34.44 25.93
CA LEU A 15 33.10 33.99 25.66
C LEU A 15 33.20 32.50 25.31
N THR A 16 33.21 31.64 26.31
CA THR A 16 32.86 30.24 26.09
C THR A 16 31.40 30.23 25.74
N SER A 17 31.11 30.25 24.45
CA SER A 17 29.77 29.98 23.95
C SER A 17 29.37 28.58 24.44
N CYS A 18 28.58 28.55 25.49
CA CYS A 18 28.00 27.29 25.98
C CYS A 18 26.92 26.93 24.96
N GLU A 19 27.30 26.12 23.94
CA GLU A 19 26.33 25.61 23.00
C GLU A 19 25.22 24.85 23.75
N THR A 20 24.00 25.23 23.46
CA THR A 20 22.79 24.60 24.02
C THR A 20 22.17 23.64 22.98
N LYS A 21 21.28 22.77 23.42
CA LYS A 21 20.39 22.06 22.49
C LYS A 21 19.47 23.07 21.82
N LEU A 22 19.20 22.88 20.51
CA LEU A 22 18.27 23.71 19.76
C LEU A 22 16.83 23.49 20.25
N VAL A 23 16.48 22.23 20.55
CA VAL A 23 15.19 21.80 21.09
C VAL A 23 15.39 20.71 22.14
N GLU A 24 14.41 20.52 23.03
CA GLU A 24 14.44 19.44 24.02
C GLU A 24 13.81 18.15 23.51
N LYS A 25 12.91 18.26 22.51
CA LYS A 25 12.27 17.10 21.85
C LYS A 25 11.99 17.40 20.39
N VAL A 26 11.81 16.35 19.61
CA VAL A 26 11.30 16.41 18.24
C VAL A 26 9.99 15.63 18.17
N ASP A 27 9.06 16.12 17.35
CA ASP A 27 7.78 15.47 17.12
C ASP A 27 7.82 14.80 15.74
N LEU A 28 7.80 13.47 15.71
CA LEU A 28 7.77 12.65 14.49
C LEU A 28 6.50 11.80 14.47
N ILE A 29 5.97 11.55 13.31
CA ILE A 29 4.79 10.70 13.10
C ILE A 29 5.13 9.60 12.08
N PRO A 30 5.15 8.33 12.52
CA PRO A 30 5.07 7.85 13.90
C PRO A 30 6.27 8.25 14.76
N LEU A 31 6.13 8.16 16.08
CA LEU A 31 7.23 8.40 17.01
C LEU A 31 8.37 7.40 16.76
N ALA A 32 9.59 7.90 16.71
CA ALA A 32 10.76 7.04 16.61
C ALA A 32 11.05 6.33 17.94
N GLU A 33 11.60 5.12 17.86
CA GLU A 33 11.91 4.27 19.04
C GLU A 33 12.94 4.94 19.95
N ASN A 34 14.04 5.46 19.37
CA ASN A 34 15.12 6.11 20.12
C ASN A 34 15.52 7.43 19.47
N VAL A 35 15.54 8.52 20.25
CA VAL A 35 15.98 9.84 19.82
C VAL A 35 16.89 10.45 20.87
N GLU A 36 18.13 10.76 20.49
CA GLU A 36 19.09 11.46 21.33
C GLU A 36 19.39 12.83 20.74
N ILE A 37 19.06 13.91 21.47
CA ILE A 37 19.32 15.29 21.04
C ILE A 37 20.59 15.81 21.69
N HIS A 38 21.48 16.34 20.86
CA HIS A 38 22.78 16.85 21.28
C HIS A 38 22.83 18.40 21.16
N LYS A 39 23.94 19.00 21.63
CA LYS A 39 24.17 20.44 21.51
C LYS A 39 24.57 20.84 20.09
N GLY A 40 24.03 21.95 19.62
CA GLY A 40 24.32 22.51 18.30
C GLY A 40 23.17 22.41 17.31
N ALA A 41 23.38 22.88 16.12
CA ALA A 41 22.43 22.90 15.05
C ALA A 41 23.09 22.71 13.69
N PHE A 42 22.34 22.15 12.72
CA PHE A 42 22.69 22.06 11.32
C PHE A 42 21.86 23.09 10.54
N PRO A 43 22.48 24.12 9.92
CA PRO A 43 21.75 25.09 9.09
C PRO A 43 21.23 24.42 7.81
N LEU A 44 19.96 24.61 7.48
CA LEU A 44 19.35 24.04 6.25
C LEU A 44 20.03 24.55 4.97
N SER A 45 20.64 25.74 5.00
CA SER A 45 21.46 26.25 3.89
C SER A 45 22.67 25.34 3.54
N ASN A 46 23.10 24.49 4.46
CA ASN A 46 24.18 23.53 4.23
C ASN A 46 23.70 22.24 3.55
N LEU A 47 22.40 21.98 3.48
CA LEU A 47 21.84 20.84 2.76
C LEU A 47 21.79 21.15 1.26
N GLN A 48 22.86 20.85 0.55
CA GLN A 48 23.02 21.21 -0.87
C GLN A 48 23.17 20.00 -1.80
N SER A 49 23.61 18.84 -1.26
CA SER A 49 23.90 17.66 -2.07
C SER A 49 23.61 16.37 -1.31
N ILE A 50 23.22 15.34 -2.06
CA ILE A 50 22.94 14.01 -1.57
C ILE A 50 23.87 13.03 -2.25
N GLN A 51 24.65 12.29 -1.47
CA GLN A 51 25.41 11.15 -1.89
C GLN A 51 24.64 9.88 -1.53
N VAL A 52 24.41 8.99 -2.51
CA VAL A 52 23.56 7.80 -2.34
C VAL A 52 24.10 6.67 -3.22
N PRO A 53 24.01 5.38 -2.80
CA PRO A 53 24.28 4.23 -3.64
C PRO A 53 23.41 4.22 -4.91
N ASP A 54 23.96 3.71 -6.03
CA ASP A 54 23.29 3.68 -7.33
C ASP A 54 21.91 3.03 -7.27
N GLU A 55 21.77 1.95 -6.49
CA GLU A 55 20.52 1.20 -6.33
C GLU A 55 19.37 2.03 -5.71
N TRP A 56 19.68 3.15 -5.04
CA TRP A 56 18.69 4.01 -4.36
C TRP A 56 18.60 5.42 -4.97
N LYS A 57 19.22 5.67 -6.12
CA LYS A 57 19.21 6.99 -6.79
C LYS A 57 17.78 7.48 -7.07
N LEU A 58 16.88 6.60 -7.54
CA LEU A 58 15.47 6.99 -7.80
C LEU A 58 14.73 7.42 -6.52
N THR A 59 15.00 6.77 -5.40
CA THR A 59 14.46 7.17 -4.09
C THR A 59 14.99 8.54 -3.67
N ALA A 60 16.27 8.79 -3.85
CA ALA A 60 16.87 10.09 -3.56
C ALA A 60 16.35 11.20 -4.50
N ASP A 61 16.12 10.91 -5.79
CA ASP A 61 15.49 11.85 -6.73
C ASP A 61 14.08 12.23 -6.30
N ASN A 62 13.29 11.27 -5.80
CA ASN A 62 11.98 11.56 -5.25
C ASN A 62 12.08 12.46 -4.01
N PHE A 63 13.04 12.19 -3.12
CA PHE A 63 13.28 13.04 -1.96
C PHE A 63 13.70 14.47 -2.34
N VAL A 64 14.51 14.65 -3.39
CA VAL A 64 14.83 15.98 -3.95
C VAL A 64 13.57 16.74 -4.36
N LYS A 65 12.63 16.05 -5.04
CA LYS A 65 11.34 16.64 -5.42
C LYS A 65 10.50 16.98 -4.19
N ASP A 66 10.49 16.12 -3.18
CA ASP A 66 9.79 16.36 -1.92
C ASP A 66 10.35 17.61 -1.21
N LEU A 67 11.67 17.74 -1.11
CA LEU A 67 12.33 18.93 -0.54
C LEU A 67 11.96 20.21 -1.29
N GLN A 68 11.94 20.17 -2.62
CA GLN A 68 11.54 21.33 -3.43
C GLN A 68 10.06 21.68 -3.22
N LYS A 69 9.17 20.67 -3.21
CA LYS A 69 7.71 20.85 -3.05
C LYS A 69 7.34 21.38 -1.67
N THR A 70 7.97 20.84 -0.62
CA THR A 70 7.52 21.06 0.77
C THR A 70 8.31 22.14 1.51
N ALA A 71 9.59 22.32 1.20
CA ALA A 71 10.50 23.22 1.91
C ALA A 71 11.19 24.27 1.01
N SER A 72 10.90 24.26 -0.31
CA SER A 72 11.56 25.12 -1.30
C SER A 72 13.10 25.01 -1.29
N LEU A 73 13.63 23.85 -0.88
CA LEU A 73 15.05 23.57 -0.89
C LEU A 73 15.48 23.00 -2.24
N THR A 74 16.55 23.53 -2.81
CA THR A 74 17.17 23.02 -4.02
C THR A 74 18.41 22.20 -3.63
N VAL A 75 18.32 20.88 -3.82
CA VAL A 75 19.38 19.92 -3.51
C VAL A 75 19.68 19.09 -4.75
N SER A 76 20.92 18.67 -4.98
CA SER A 76 21.32 17.85 -6.13
C SER A 76 21.95 16.53 -5.70
N LEU A 77 21.85 15.50 -6.54
CA LEU A 77 22.63 14.29 -6.34
C LEU A 77 24.09 14.52 -6.69
N THR A 78 24.99 13.81 -6.02
CA THR A 78 26.45 13.90 -6.26
C THR A 78 27.11 12.54 -6.08
N ASP A 79 28.15 12.26 -6.85
CA ASP A 79 29.02 11.09 -6.67
C ASP A 79 30.20 11.38 -5.73
N SER A 80 30.41 12.66 -5.36
CA SER A 80 31.39 13.08 -4.36
C SER A 80 30.75 13.17 -2.95
N GLU A 81 31.54 13.59 -1.96
CA GLU A 81 31.03 13.75 -0.59
C GLU A 81 29.87 14.74 -0.53
N GLY A 82 28.70 14.25 -0.12
CA GLY A 82 27.45 15.03 0.01
C GLY A 82 27.26 15.60 1.41
N SER A 83 26.46 16.68 1.51
CA SER A 83 26.00 17.20 2.81
C SER A 83 24.99 16.27 3.50
N LEU A 84 24.22 15.50 2.72
CA LEU A 84 23.50 14.32 3.14
C LEU A 84 24.14 13.08 2.50
N VAL A 85 24.47 12.08 3.30
CA VAL A 85 25.04 10.81 2.82
C VAL A 85 24.14 9.66 3.24
N ILE A 86 23.74 8.86 2.27
CA ILE A 86 22.97 7.62 2.49
C ILE A 86 23.90 6.45 2.29
N VAL A 87 23.96 5.56 3.29
CA VAL A 87 24.90 4.43 3.30
C VAL A 87 24.14 3.13 3.56
N LYS A 88 24.52 2.09 2.82
CA LYS A 88 24.01 0.74 3.07
C LYS A 88 24.71 0.16 4.30
N ASP A 89 23.93 -0.32 5.27
CA ASP A 89 24.39 -1.02 6.46
C ASP A 89 23.59 -2.33 6.63
N GLU A 90 24.14 -3.41 6.12
CA GLU A 90 23.51 -4.75 6.14
C GLU A 90 23.38 -5.34 7.56
N SER A 91 23.95 -4.69 8.58
CA SER A 91 23.78 -5.11 9.97
C SER A 91 22.44 -4.66 10.59
N LEU A 92 21.77 -3.70 9.96
CA LEU A 92 20.44 -3.24 10.37
C LEU A 92 19.37 -4.26 9.94
N SER A 93 18.38 -4.45 10.81
CA SER A 93 17.23 -5.29 10.48
C SER A 93 16.38 -4.64 9.36
N ALA A 94 15.52 -5.44 8.72
CA ALA A 94 14.61 -4.94 7.71
C ALA A 94 13.84 -3.71 8.19
N GLU A 95 13.68 -2.72 7.32
CA GLU A 95 13.00 -1.43 7.54
C GLU A 95 13.64 -0.52 8.60
N ALA A 96 14.73 -0.98 9.28
CA ALA A 96 15.42 -0.17 10.27
C ALA A 96 16.31 0.90 9.63
N TYR A 97 16.47 2.01 10.32
CA TYR A 97 17.39 3.07 9.91
C TYR A 97 18.07 3.72 11.11
N ARG A 98 19.21 4.37 10.85
CA ARG A 98 19.86 5.32 11.73
C ARG A 98 20.00 6.64 11.00
N LEU A 99 19.52 7.73 11.61
CA LEU A 99 19.68 9.09 11.12
C LEU A 99 20.57 9.85 12.10
N ASN A 100 21.71 10.34 11.63
CA ASN A 100 22.62 11.19 12.38
C ASN A 100 22.64 12.59 11.74
N ILE A 101 22.31 13.61 12.53
CA ILE A 101 22.45 15.01 12.14
C ILE A 101 23.56 15.63 12.97
N GLU A 102 24.66 15.97 12.32
CA GLU A 102 25.80 16.69 12.89
C GLU A 102 25.76 18.17 12.45
N LYS A 103 26.66 19.02 12.98
CA LYS A 103 26.69 20.45 12.64
C LYS A 103 26.93 20.75 11.16
N ASN A 104 27.62 19.85 10.46
CA ASN A 104 28.07 20.05 9.07
C ASN A 104 27.67 18.93 8.11
N ARG A 105 27.02 17.87 8.60
CA ARG A 105 26.68 16.69 7.81
C ARG A 105 25.45 15.99 8.35
N ILE A 106 24.71 15.38 7.45
CA ILE A 106 23.61 14.44 7.74
C ILE A 106 23.98 13.08 7.18
N LYS A 107 23.75 12.01 7.93
CA LYS A 107 23.96 10.63 7.51
C LYS A 107 22.73 9.79 7.79
N ILE A 108 22.31 9.01 6.79
CA ILE A 108 21.29 7.96 6.93
C ILE A 108 21.95 6.62 6.63
N GLU A 109 21.80 5.66 7.54
CA GLU A 109 22.24 4.27 7.39
C GLU A 109 21.01 3.38 7.40
N ALA A 110 20.89 2.47 6.41
CA ALA A 110 19.77 1.53 6.27
C ALA A 110 20.23 0.25 5.58
N GLY A 111 19.56 -0.87 5.88
CA GLY A 111 19.85 -2.16 5.25
C GLY A 111 19.12 -2.35 3.92
N ASP A 112 17.98 -1.67 3.74
CA ASP A 112 17.08 -1.81 2.61
C ASP A 112 16.43 -0.48 2.20
N ILE A 113 15.67 -0.51 1.12
CA ILE A 113 15.01 0.67 0.54
C ILE A 113 13.92 1.23 1.47
N GLN A 114 13.25 0.38 2.23
CA GLN A 114 12.23 0.78 3.19
C GLN A 114 12.88 1.60 4.32
N GLY A 115 13.97 1.10 4.89
CA GLY A 115 14.74 1.82 5.91
C GLY A 115 15.26 3.17 5.41
N VAL A 116 15.72 3.26 4.14
CA VAL A 116 16.10 4.54 3.51
C VAL A 116 14.90 5.49 3.47
N ASN A 117 13.74 5.04 2.97
CA ASN A 117 12.53 5.88 2.91
C ASN A 117 12.09 6.34 4.31
N HIS A 118 12.16 5.48 5.34
CA HIS A 118 11.83 5.85 6.72
C HIS A 118 12.78 6.91 7.28
N GLY A 119 14.08 6.78 7.00
CA GLY A 119 15.08 7.80 7.39
C GLY A 119 14.85 9.13 6.69
N LEU A 120 14.55 9.11 5.37
CA LEU A 120 14.23 10.30 4.59
C LEU A 120 12.92 10.94 5.04
N ALA A 121 11.88 10.14 5.36
CA ALA A 121 10.61 10.65 5.91
C ALA A 121 10.83 11.36 7.25
N SER A 122 11.64 10.79 8.16
CA SER A 122 11.99 11.45 9.41
C SER A 122 12.75 12.75 9.18
N LEU A 123 13.72 12.78 8.27
CA LEU A 123 14.46 13.97 7.91
C LEU A 123 13.52 15.05 7.32
N LEU A 124 12.60 14.66 6.44
CA LEU A 124 11.62 15.58 5.84
C LEU A 124 10.72 16.22 6.91
N GLN A 125 10.21 15.43 7.86
CA GLN A 125 9.40 15.92 8.97
C GLN A 125 10.18 16.91 9.85
N LEU A 126 11.45 16.62 10.13
CA LEU A 126 12.33 17.54 10.87
C LEU A 126 12.55 18.84 10.09
N ILE A 127 12.73 18.77 8.77
CA ILE A 127 12.90 19.96 7.90
C ILE A 127 11.62 20.80 7.90
N MET A 128 10.45 20.18 7.76
CA MET A 128 9.16 20.88 7.74
C MET A 128 8.83 21.57 9.08
N THR A 129 9.35 21.06 10.19
CA THR A 129 9.14 21.60 11.54
C THR A 129 10.33 22.42 12.04
N ALA A 130 11.33 22.66 11.19
CA ALA A 130 12.55 23.39 11.54
C ALA A 130 12.25 24.85 11.94
N LYS A 131 12.85 25.28 13.05
CA LYS A 131 12.82 26.71 13.50
C LYS A 131 14.06 27.42 13.01
N ASP A 132 13.89 28.65 12.57
CA ASP A 132 14.99 29.48 12.11
C ASP A 132 15.89 28.84 11.04
N ALA A 133 15.29 28.00 10.19
CA ALA A 133 15.96 27.19 9.16
C ALA A 133 17.15 26.36 9.71
N GLN A 134 16.99 25.77 10.90
CA GLN A 134 17.99 24.95 11.55
C GLN A 134 17.40 23.62 12.02
N LEU A 135 18.17 22.52 11.85
CA LEU A 135 17.87 21.22 12.41
C LEU A 135 18.66 21.02 13.72
N PRO A 136 18.07 20.34 14.72
CA PRO A 136 18.82 19.95 15.91
C PRO A 136 19.88 18.91 15.56
N VAL A 137 21.05 19.00 16.20
CA VAL A 137 22.02 17.91 16.19
C VAL A 137 21.44 16.75 17.01
N LEU A 138 21.26 15.59 16.36
CA LEU A 138 20.61 14.45 16.98
C LEU A 138 21.02 13.11 16.34
N THR A 139 20.73 12.04 17.05
CA THR A 139 20.74 10.66 16.51
C THR A 139 19.36 10.05 16.70
N ILE A 140 18.83 9.46 15.63
CA ILE A 140 17.63 8.62 15.65
C ILE A 140 18.03 7.19 15.29
N GLN A 141 17.54 6.22 16.06
CA GLN A 141 17.55 4.81 15.71
C GLN A 141 16.14 4.31 15.81
N ASP A 142 15.61 3.79 14.71
CA ASP A 142 14.20 3.47 14.60
C ASP A 142 13.98 2.25 13.70
N LYS A 143 12.89 1.54 13.99
CA LYS A 143 12.36 0.44 13.19
C LYS A 143 10.87 0.31 13.46
N PRO A 144 10.08 -0.20 12.51
CA PRO A 144 8.65 -0.36 12.73
C PRO A 144 8.36 -1.44 13.78
N ALA A 145 7.30 -1.20 14.58
CA ALA A 145 6.77 -2.19 15.53
C ALA A 145 5.94 -3.27 14.84
N PHE A 146 5.36 -2.97 13.66
CA PHE A 146 4.52 -3.88 12.88
C PHE A 146 5.06 -4.01 11.46
N GLY A 147 5.14 -5.24 10.96
CA GLY A 147 5.59 -5.52 9.58
C GLY A 147 4.59 -5.06 8.52
N TYR A 148 3.28 -5.13 8.79
CA TYR A 148 2.24 -4.64 7.89
C TYR A 148 1.70 -3.30 8.40
N ARG A 149 1.78 -2.27 7.56
CA ARG A 149 1.27 -0.92 7.82
C ARG A 149 0.62 -0.40 6.55
N GLY A 150 -0.61 -0.86 6.31
CA GLY A 150 -1.30 -0.71 5.04
C GLY A 150 -2.37 0.39 5.03
N LEU A 151 -2.65 0.83 3.82
CA LEU A 151 -3.84 1.57 3.43
C LEU A 151 -4.55 0.77 2.35
N MET A 152 -5.87 0.60 2.47
CA MET A 152 -6.70 0.09 1.38
C MET A 152 -7.32 1.27 0.64
N LEU A 153 -7.30 1.21 -0.69
CA LEU A 153 -7.92 2.21 -1.55
C LEU A 153 -8.89 1.53 -2.52
N ASP A 154 -10.15 1.93 -2.43
CA ASP A 154 -11.19 1.47 -3.33
C ASP A 154 -11.12 2.22 -4.67
N CYS A 155 -10.58 1.54 -5.67
CA CYS A 155 -10.46 2.07 -7.03
C CYS A 155 -11.70 1.74 -7.89
N ALA A 156 -12.50 0.77 -7.46
CA ALA A 156 -13.67 0.33 -8.21
C ALA A 156 -14.84 1.30 -8.05
N ARG A 157 -15.19 1.69 -6.80
CA ARG A 157 -16.28 2.64 -6.53
C ARG A 157 -15.90 4.07 -6.89
N HIS A 158 -14.62 4.40 -6.72
CA HIS A 158 -14.07 5.69 -7.15
C HIS A 158 -12.77 5.47 -7.94
N PHE A 159 -12.71 6.04 -9.15
CA PHE A 159 -11.49 5.95 -9.97
C PHE A 159 -10.48 7.01 -9.53
N TRP A 160 -9.30 6.56 -9.11
CA TRP A 160 -8.15 7.39 -8.80
C TRP A 160 -7.21 7.43 -10.00
N THR A 161 -6.84 8.61 -10.46
CA THR A 161 -5.85 8.75 -11.54
C THR A 161 -4.47 8.26 -11.09
N VAL A 162 -3.59 7.97 -12.05
CA VAL A 162 -2.19 7.57 -11.75
C VAL A 162 -1.48 8.62 -10.89
N ASP A 163 -1.72 9.91 -11.15
CA ASP A 163 -1.12 11.01 -10.39
C ASP A 163 -1.65 11.08 -8.95
N GLU A 164 -2.96 10.90 -8.74
CA GLU A 164 -3.56 10.84 -7.39
C GLU A 164 -3.06 9.62 -6.60
N LEU A 165 -2.86 8.48 -7.27
CA LEU A 165 -2.26 7.30 -6.64
C LEU A 165 -0.81 7.55 -6.23
N LYS A 166 -0.01 8.23 -7.07
CA LYS A 166 1.37 8.62 -6.71
C LYS A 166 1.39 9.61 -5.54
N GLU A 167 0.48 10.58 -5.51
CA GLU A 167 0.35 11.49 -4.36
C GLU A 167 -0.03 10.75 -3.08
N THR A 168 -0.92 9.75 -3.18
CA THR A 168 -1.27 8.87 -2.05
C THR A 168 -0.04 8.09 -1.57
N LEU A 169 0.76 7.53 -2.49
CA LEU A 169 2.02 6.83 -2.16
C LEU A 169 3.05 7.77 -1.50
N ASP A 170 3.12 9.03 -1.92
CA ASP A 170 3.97 10.04 -1.27
C ASP A 170 3.55 10.28 0.19
N HIS A 171 2.25 10.42 0.43
CA HIS A 171 1.71 10.57 1.79
C HIS A 171 1.94 9.30 2.63
N MET A 172 1.75 8.12 2.05
CA MET A 172 2.03 6.85 2.73
C MET A 172 3.50 6.76 3.14
N ALA A 173 4.43 7.06 2.23
CA ALA A 173 5.86 7.09 2.53
C ALA A 173 6.22 8.09 3.63
N PHE A 174 5.62 9.29 3.61
CA PHE A 174 5.82 10.30 4.63
C PHE A 174 5.42 9.82 6.04
N PHE A 175 4.37 9.01 6.15
CA PHE A 175 3.92 8.39 7.40
C PHE A 175 4.48 6.97 7.62
N LYS A 176 5.47 6.54 6.84
CA LYS A 176 6.14 5.24 6.95
C LYS A 176 5.20 4.03 6.81
N LEU A 177 4.11 4.19 6.04
CA LEU A 177 3.29 3.06 5.62
C LEU A 177 4.03 2.28 4.52
N ASN A 178 3.85 0.95 4.47
CA ASN A 178 4.61 0.10 3.57
C ASN A 178 3.76 -0.75 2.62
N THR A 179 2.44 -0.68 2.71
CA THR A 179 1.56 -1.53 1.89
C THR A 179 0.35 -0.75 1.40
N LEU A 180 0.14 -0.71 0.07
CA LEU A 180 -1.09 -0.23 -0.54
C LEU A 180 -1.91 -1.42 -1.03
N HIS A 181 -3.08 -1.64 -0.46
CA HIS A 181 -4.07 -2.58 -0.93
C HIS A 181 -4.98 -1.89 -1.95
N MET A 182 -4.93 -2.31 -3.21
CA MET A 182 -5.73 -1.74 -4.30
C MET A 182 -6.92 -2.64 -4.63
N HIS A 183 -8.13 -2.20 -4.26
CA HIS A 183 -9.39 -2.86 -4.62
C HIS A 183 -9.78 -2.42 -6.04
N LEU A 184 -9.50 -3.31 -7.02
CA LEU A 184 -9.54 -2.97 -8.45
C LEU A 184 -10.89 -3.28 -9.10
N THR A 185 -11.72 -4.13 -8.49
CA THR A 185 -12.96 -4.59 -9.11
C THR A 185 -14.08 -4.70 -8.10
N ASP A 186 -15.28 -4.31 -8.52
CA ASP A 186 -16.52 -4.45 -7.75
C ASP A 186 -17.74 -4.36 -8.69
N ASN A 187 -18.93 -4.34 -8.11
CA ASN A 187 -20.19 -4.17 -8.85
C ASN A 187 -20.21 -2.91 -9.73
N GLN A 188 -19.54 -1.84 -9.28
CA GLN A 188 -19.53 -0.55 -9.97
C GLN A 188 -18.57 -0.53 -11.15
N ALA A 189 -17.42 -1.17 -11.03
CA ALA A 189 -16.45 -1.17 -12.12
C ALA A 189 -15.45 -2.31 -12.06
N TRP A 190 -14.95 -2.66 -13.25
CA TRP A 190 -13.78 -3.50 -13.46
C TRP A 190 -12.62 -2.64 -13.94
N ARG A 191 -11.63 -2.33 -13.09
CA ARG A 191 -10.55 -1.37 -13.40
C ARG A 191 -9.28 -2.01 -13.98
N LEU A 192 -9.16 -3.34 -13.99
CA LEU A 192 -7.99 -4.06 -14.49
C LEU A 192 -8.13 -4.37 -15.98
N SER A 193 -7.29 -3.79 -16.83
CA SER A 193 -7.22 -4.14 -18.26
C SER A 193 -6.60 -5.53 -18.45
N MET A 194 -7.25 -6.36 -19.27
CA MET A 194 -6.78 -7.69 -19.65
C MET A 194 -6.92 -7.88 -21.16
N ASP A 195 -5.79 -8.16 -21.85
CA ASP A 195 -5.76 -8.30 -23.31
C ASP A 195 -6.71 -9.41 -23.82
N LYS A 196 -6.82 -10.50 -23.06
CA LYS A 196 -7.69 -11.63 -23.38
C LYS A 196 -9.19 -11.28 -23.29
N TYR A 197 -9.54 -10.31 -22.49
CA TYR A 197 -10.91 -9.90 -22.19
C TYR A 197 -11.12 -8.39 -22.32
N PRO A 198 -10.99 -7.81 -23.53
CA PRO A 198 -11.07 -6.35 -23.73
C PRO A 198 -12.43 -5.76 -23.32
N ASP A 199 -13.49 -6.55 -23.34
CA ASP A 199 -14.83 -6.09 -22.94
C ASP A 199 -14.93 -5.81 -21.43
N LEU A 200 -14.02 -6.34 -20.60
CA LEU A 200 -13.99 -6.03 -19.16
C LEU A 200 -13.86 -4.53 -18.87
N VAL A 201 -12.99 -3.84 -19.60
CA VAL A 201 -12.81 -2.38 -19.43
C VAL A 201 -13.73 -1.55 -20.31
N LYS A 202 -14.33 -2.15 -21.34
CA LYS A 202 -15.28 -1.49 -22.22
C LYS A 202 -16.70 -1.50 -21.65
N GLU A 203 -17.22 -2.66 -21.28
CA GLU A 203 -18.58 -2.83 -20.76
C GLU A 203 -18.61 -2.76 -19.22
N GLY A 204 -17.60 -3.31 -18.55
CA GLY A 204 -17.49 -3.31 -17.07
C GLY A 204 -17.13 -1.97 -16.45
N THR A 205 -16.87 -0.93 -17.26
CA THR A 205 -16.70 0.46 -16.79
C THR A 205 -17.70 1.40 -17.49
N TYR A 206 -18.65 0.88 -18.27
CA TYR A 206 -19.61 1.69 -18.97
C TYR A 206 -20.86 1.90 -18.12
N TYR A 207 -21.24 3.17 -17.94
CA TYR A 207 -22.41 3.57 -17.18
C TYR A 207 -23.41 4.23 -18.12
N TYR A 208 -24.53 3.57 -18.38
CA TYR A 208 -25.53 4.06 -19.30
C TYR A 208 -26.11 5.43 -18.90
N ASP A 209 -26.36 5.60 -17.60
CA ASP A 209 -26.94 6.84 -17.05
C ASP A 209 -25.88 7.91 -16.69
N PHE A 210 -24.57 7.55 -16.70
CA PHE A 210 -23.44 8.43 -16.30
C PHE A 210 -22.26 8.28 -17.28
N PRO A 211 -22.46 8.60 -18.57
CA PRO A 211 -21.43 8.37 -19.60
C PRO A 211 -20.12 9.15 -19.34
N GLU A 212 -20.18 10.29 -18.63
CA GLU A 212 -19.03 11.11 -18.28
C GLU A 212 -18.11 10.44 -17.23
N LEU A 213 -18.63 9.47 -16.49
CA LEU A 213 -17.86 8.66 -15.53
C LEU A 213 -17.33 7.37 -16.13
N SER A 214 -17.80 7.03 -17.35
CA SER A 214 -17.48 5.77 -18.03
C SER A 214 -16.06 5.71 -18.56
N GLY A 215 -15.60 4.48 -18.88
CA GLY A 215 -14.32 4.23 -19.56
C GLY A 215 -13.07 4.48 -18.73
N LYS A 216 -13.20 4.62 -17.41
CA LYS A 216 -12.07 4.82 -16.50
C LYS A 216 -11.54 3.47 -16.01
N TYR A 217 -10.32 3.15 -16.37
CA TYR A 217 -9.62 1.92 -15.97
C TYR A 217 -8.12 2.14 -15.97
N TYR A 218 -7.37 1.19 -15.47
CA TYR A 218 -5.92 1.16 -15.55
C TYR A 218 -5.48 0.24 -16.69
N SER A 219 -4.66 0.75 -17.60
CA SER A 219 -3.90 -0.08 -18.53
C SER A 219 -2.84 -0.88 -17.77
N LYS A 220 -2.28 -1.89 -18.39
CA LYS A 220 -1.16 -2.65 -17.86
C LYS A 220 0.07 -1.75 -17.60
N GLU A 221 0.29 -0.78 -18.48
CA GLU A 221 1.34 0.21 -18.37
C GLU A 221 1.14 1.13 -17.18
N ASP A 222 -0.09 1.64 -16.96
CA ASP A 222 -0.44 2.46 -15.78
C ASP A 222 -0.15 1.71 -14.48
N LEU A 223 -0.56 0.44 -14.38
CA LEU A 223 -0.34 -0.37 -13.18
C LEU A 223 1.14 -0.64 -12.95
N LYS A 224 1.92 -0.94 -14.00
CA LYS A 224 3.38 -1.13 -13.90
C LYS A 224 4.09 0.17 -13.50
N GLU A 225 3.62 1.31 -13.97
CA GLU A 225 4.14 2.62 -13.58
C GLU A 225 3.89 2.87 -12.07
N ILE A 226 2.66 2.62 -11.59
CA ILE A 226 2.30 2.76 -10.18
C ILE A 226 3.13 1.82 -9.31
N VAL A 227 3.28 0.54 -9.71
CA VAL A 227 4.09 -0.46 -8.99
C VAL A 227 5.56 -0.03 -8.91
N THR A 228 6.11 0.46 -10.02
CA THR A 228 7.49 0.96 -10.06
C THR A 228 7.66 2.14 -9.12
N TYR A 229 6.74 3.11 -9.16
CA TYR A 229 6.77 4.28 -8.29
C TYR A 229 6.68 3.89 -6.82
N ALA A 230 5.72 3.02 -6.46
CA ALA A 230 5.57 2.51 -5.10
C ALA A 230 6.85 1.86 -4.59
N GLY A 231 7.52 1.05 -5.42
CA GLY A 231 8.81 0.43 -5.09
C GLY A 231 9.89 1.45 -4.72
N THR A 232 9.95 2.61 -5.42
CA THR A 232 10.89 3.68 -5.06
C THR A 232 10.56 4.37 -3.74
N ARG A 233 9.31 4.28 -3.29
CA ARG A 233 8.83 4.76 -1.99
C ARG A 233 8.91 3.70 -0.89
N GLY A 234 9.41 2.49 -1.20
CA GLY A 234 9.47 1.37 -0.24
C GLY A 234 8.10 0.78 0.07
N ILE A 235 7.11 0.93 -0.81
CA ILE A 235 5.74 0.48 -0.63
C ILE A 235 5.45 -0.69 -1.57
N GLU A 236 4.90 -1.77 -1.01
CA GLU A 236 4.37 -2.90 -1.77
C GLU A 236 2.92 -2.62 -2.16
N ILE A 237 2.53 -3.03 -3.38
CA ILE A 237 1.12 -2.99 -3.80
C ILE A 237 0.56 -4.40 -3.80
N ILE A 238 -0.49 -4.61 -3.01
CA ILE A 238 -1.29 -5.83 -3.00
C ILE A 238 -2.54 -5.60 -3.86
N PRO A 239 -2.67 -6.24 -5.03
CA PRO A 239 -3.86 -6.10 -5.86
C PRO A 239 -5.01 -6.95 -5.31
N GLU A 240 -6.23 -6.43 -5.42
CA GLU A 240 -7.46 -7.17 -5.17
C GLU A 240 -8.33 -7.23 -6.41
N VAL A 241 -8.79 -8.43 -6.73
CA VAL A 241 -9.92 -8.70 -7.61
C VAL A 241 -10.93 -9.49 -6.81
N ASP A 242 -12.09 -8.91 -6.56
CA ASP A 242 -13.10 -9.52 -5.70
C ASP A 242 -13.97 -10.50 -6.46
N LEU A 243 -13.91 -11.77 -6.03
CA LEU A 243 -14.67 -12.90 -6.53
C LEU A 243 -15.02 -13.87 -5.39
N PRO A 244 -16.12 -14.61 -5.47
CA PRO A 244 -17.07 -14.73 -6.58
C PRO A 244 -18.20 -13.69 -6.55
N GLY A 245 -18.31 -12.90 -5.49
CA GLY A 245 -19.25 -11.81 -5.30
C GLY A 245 -18.85 -10.54 -6.04
N HIS A 246 -19.53 -9.43 -5.78
CA HIS A 246 -19.18 -8.10 -6.29
C HIS A 246 -18.87 -8.05 -7.80
N SER A 247 -19.60 -8.87 -8.59
CA SER A 247 -19.24 -9.22 -9.98
C SER A 247 -20.16 -8.60 -11.05
N ILE A 248 -20.99 -7.60 -10.73
CA ILE A 248 -21.94 -7.01 -11.74
C ILE A 248 -21.16 -6.43 -12.93
N ALA A 249 -20.07 -5.70 -12.68
CA ALA A 249 -19.25 -5.13 -13.75
C ALA A 249 -18.60 -6.22 -14.62
N LEU A 250 -18.15 -7.32 -13.99
CA LEU A 250 -17.66 -8.50 -14.69
C LEU A 250 -18.77 -9.11 -15.56
N LEU A 251 -19.96 -9.31 -15.01
CA LEU A 251 -21.10 -9.92 -15.73
C LEU A 251 -21.66 -9.02 -16.83
N ALA A 252 -21.48 -7.70 -16.74
CA ALA A 252 -21.79 -6.80 -17.83
C ALA A 252 -20.92 -7.08 -19.07
N ALA A 253 -19.66 -7.44 -18.86
CA ALA A 253 -18.71 -7.79 -19.91
C ALA A 253 -18.82 -9.25 -20.37
N LEU A 254 -19.00 -10.18 -19.42
CA LEU A 254 -18.97 -11.64 -19.63
C LEU A 254 -20.23 -12.31 -19.04
N PRO A 255 -21.41 -12.05 -19.60
CA PRO A 255 -22.68 -12.55 -19.05
C PRO A 255 -22.80 -14.07 -19.05
N GLU A 256 -22.00 -14.79 -19.84
CA GLU A 256 -21.92 -16.25 -19.85
C GLU A 256 -21.35 -16.84 -18.55
N LEU A 257 -20.67 -16.04 -17.72
CA LEU A 257 -20.19 -16.43 -16.40
C LEU A 257 -21.28 -16.37 -15.32
N SER A 258 -22.47 -15.83 -15.63
CA SER A 258 -23.59 -15.76 -14.71
C SER A 258 -24.33 -17.09 -14.58
N CYS A 259 -25.14 -17.24 -13.52
CA CYS A 259 -26.01 -18.39 -13.32
C CYS A 259 -27.24 -18.38 -14.26
N ARG A 260 -27.79 -17.22 -14.52
CA ARG A 260 -29.05 -17.03 -15.26
C ARG A 260 -28.87 -16.55 -16.69
N GLY A 261 -27.71 -15.96 -17.00
CA GLY A 261 -27.50 -15.23 -18.25
C GLY A 261 -28.28 -13.92 -18.30
N GLY A 262 -28.26 -13.26 -19.43
CA GLY A 262 -28.98 -12.01 -19.64
C GLY A 262 -28.07 -10.80 -19.76
N LYS A 263 -28.66 -9.61 -19.68
CA LYS A 263 -27.92 -8.34 -19.74
C LYS A 263 -27.69 -7.81 -18.34
N PHE A 264 -26.44 -7.50 -18.04
CA PHE A 264 -26.02 -6.83 -16.82
C PHE A 264 -25.52 -5.43 -17.16
N GLU A 265 -25.67 -4.50 -16.23
CA GLU A 265 -25.23 -3.11 -16.41
C GLU A 265 -24.50 -2.67 -15.13
N ALA A 266 -23.24 -2.24 -15.29
CA ALA A 266 -22.52 -1.56 -14.23
C ALA A 266 -23.15 -0.18 -13.97
N THR A 267 -23.04 0.31 -12.73
CA THR A 267 -23.52 1.64 -12.34
C THR A 267 -22.66 2.21 -11.24
N PRO A 268 -22.28 3.50 -11.27
CA PRO A 268 -21.51 4.14 -10.22
C PRO A 268 -22.32 4.35 -8.93
N GLU A 269 -23.66 4.25 -9.00
CA GLU A 269 -24.51 4.39 -7.83
C GLU A 269 -24.53 3.12 -6.98
N GLU A 270 -24.40 3.25 -5.67
CA GLU A 270 -24.76 2.19 -4.75
C GLU A 270 -26.27 1.95 -4.82
N ARG A 271 -26.63 0.83 -5.40
CA ARG A 271 -28.03 0.42 -5.38
C ARG A 271 -28.39 -0.06 -3.98
N ASP A 272 -29.43 0.54 -3.40
CA ASP A 272 -29.97 0.15 -2.09
C ASP A 272 -30.22 -1.37 -2.04
N TRP A 273 -29.38 -2.10 -1.30
CA TRP A 273 -29.46 -3.55 -1.13
C TRP A 273 -30.85 -4.02 -0.63
N ASN A 274 -31.54 -3.17 0.12
CA ASN A 274 -32.88 -3.46 0.63
C ASN A 274 -33.98 -3.36 -0.45
N LYS A 275 -33.71 -2.71 -1.59
CA LYS A 275 -34.66 -2.60 -2.73
C LYS A 275 -34.42 -3.66 -3.79
N ARG A 276 -33.46 -4.56 -3.61
CA ARG A 276 -33.21 -5.64 -4.57
C ARG A 276 -34.40 -6.58 -4.65
N LYS A 277 -35.18 -6.38 -5.69
CA LYS A 277 -36.07 -7.43 -6.16
C LYS A 277 -35.17 -8.59 -6.59
N ARG A 278 -35.56 -9.86 -6.25
CA ARG A 278 -34.96 -11.08 -6.80
C ARG A 278 -34.63 -10.85 -8.29
N GLY A 279 -33.36 -10.92 -8.67
CA GLY A 279 -32.93 -10.73 -10.06
C GLY A 279 -31.61 -10.04 -10.29
N ASN A 280 -31.05 -9.32 -9.32
CA ASN A 280 -29.72 -8.74 -9.48
C ASN A 280 -28.66 -9.74 -9.01
N GLU A 281 -28.22 -10.57 -9.94
CA GLU A 281 -27.08 -11.46 -9.75
C GLU A 281 -25.80 -10.60 -9.69
N ASN A 282 -25.04 -10.75 -8.62
CA ASN A 282 -23.76 -10.06 -8.43
C ASN A 282 -22.61 -11.04 -8.12
N MET A 283 -22.79 -12.30 -8.48
CA MET A 283 -21.79 -13.34 -8.33
C MET A 283 -21.67 -14.20 -9.58
N ILE A 284 -20.50 -14.76 -9.79
CA ILE A 284 -20.28 -15.71 -10.89
C ILE A 284 -20.87 -17.09 -10.60
N CYS A 285 -21.12 -17.85 -11.67
CA CYS A 285 -21.63 -19.22 -11.62
C CYS A 285 -20.50 -20.22 -11.31
N ILE A 286 -20.41 -20.71 -10.07
CA ILE A 286 -19.37 -21.66 -9.67
C ILE A 286 -19.58 -23.05 -10.28
N GLY A 287 -20.80 -23.39 -10.68
CA GLY A 287 -21.08 -24.60 -11.46
C GLY A 287 -20.60 -24.54 -12.93
N ASN A 288 -20.13 -23.37 -13.39
CA ASN A 288 -19.60 -23.18 -14.74
C ASN A 288 -18.06 -23.32 -14.75
N PRO A 289 -17.48 -24.33 -15.45
CA PRO A 289 -16.01 -24.46 -15.54
C PRO A 289 -15.29 -23.24 -16.10
N GLN A 290 -15.96 -22.42 -16.95
CA GLN A 290 -15.39 -21.20 -17.50
C GLN A 290 -15.10 -20.15 -16.41
N SER A 291 -15.84 -20.16 -15.30
CA SER A 291 -15.57 -19.26 -14.16
C SER A 291 -14.20 -19.52 -13.53
N PHE A 292 -13.77 -20.78 -13.46
CA PHE A 292 -12.43 -21.13 -12.97
C PHE A 292 -11.33 -20.77 -13.96
N ALA A 293 -11.57 -21.01 -15.26
CA ALA A 293 -10.61 -20.63 -16.31
C ALA A 293 -10.42 -19.09 -16.34
N PHE A 294 -11.50 -18.34 -16.21
CA PHE A 294 -11.44 -16.88 -16.09
C PHE A 294 -10.67 -16.44 -14.84
N ALA A 295 -10.96 -17.03 -13.67
CA ALA A 295 -10.25 -16.70 -12.43
C ALA A 295 -8.74 -17.01 -12.52
N GLU A 296 -8.36 -18.10 -13.21
CA GLU A 296 -6.94 -18.41 -13.50
C GLU A 296 -6.30 -17.33 -14.38
N ASP A 297 -6.95 -16.90 -15.45
CA ASP A 297 -6.47 -15.83 -16.32
C ASP A 297 -6.30 -14.51 -15.58
N VAL A 298 -7.21 -14.20 -14.62
CA VAL A 298 -7.09 -13.03 -13.74
C VAL A 298 -5.85 -13.12 -12.85
N ILE A 299 -5.65 -14.28 -12.20
CA ILE A 299 -4.47 -14.49 -11.34
C ILE A 299 -3.18 -14.34 -12.16
N ASP A 300 -3.13 -14.88 -13.37
CA ASP A 300 -1.96 -14.75 -14.25
C ASP A 300 -1.69 -13.29 -14.65
N ALA A 301 -2.75 -12.53 -14.97
CA ALA A 301 -2.61 -11.10 -15.27
C ALA A 301 -2.10 -10.31 -14.06
N LEU A 302 -2.58 -10.61 -12.84
CA LEU A 302 -2.09 -9.97 -11.62
C LEU A 302 -0.62 -10.29 -11.35
N ILE A 303 -0.20 -11.54 -11.51
CA ILE A 303 1.19 -11.99 -11.31
C ILE A 303 2.14 -11.30 -12.30
N GLU A 304 1.70 -11.07 -13.54
CA GLU A 304 2.51 -10.39 -14.55
C GLU A 304 2.79 -8.91 -14.19
N ILE A 305 1.86 -8.27 -13.51
CA ILE A 305 1.91 -6.83 -13.20
C ILE A 305 2.50 -6.58 -11.82
N PHE A 306 2.06 -7.34 -10.80
CA PHE A 306 2.35 -7.10 -9.40
C PHE A 306 3.39 -8.09 -8.86
N PRO A 307 4.56 -7.60 -8.42
CA PRO A 307 5.62 -8.45 -7.85
C PRO A 307 5.26 -8.99 -6.47
N SER A 308 4.25 -8.44 -5.80
CA SER A 308 3.81 -8.86 -4.47
C SER A 308 3.70 -10.37 -4.35
N GLN A 309 4.08 -10.88 -3.17
CA GLN A 309 3.83 -12.27 -2.81
C GLN A 309 2.36 -12.56 -2.59
N TYR A 310 1.57 -11.52 -2.36
CA TYR A 310 0.16 -11.59 -1.99
C TYR A 310 -0.74 -11.23 -3.17
N ILE A 311 -1.86 -11.94 -3.27
CA ILE A 311 -3.00 -11.60 -4.14
C ILE A 311 -4.25 -11.63 -3.26
N HIS A 312 -4.96 -10.51 -3.17
CA HIS A 312 -6.23 -10.45 -2.47
C HIS A 312 -7.35 -10.82 -3.45
N PHE A 313 -8.14 -11.85 -3.09
CA PHE A 313 -9.15 -12.45 -3.95
C PHE A 313 -10.59 -12.23 -3.44
N GLY A 314 -10.77 -11.23 -2.57
CA GLY A 314 -12.08 -10.79 -2.05
C GLY A 314 -12.79 -11.86 -1.22
N GLY A 315 -14.03 -12.16 -1.62
CA GLY A 315 -14.85 -13.24 -1.07
C GLY A 315 -15.81 -12.83 0.02
N ASP A 316 -16.03 -11.53 0.20
CA ASP A 316 -16.99 -10.98 1.14
C ASP A 316 -18.41 -10.95 0.56
N GLU A 317 -19.39 -10.87 1.46
CA GLU A 317 -20.82 -10.57 1.20
C GLU A 317 -21.47 -11.41 0.09
N VAL A 318 -21.01 -12.63 -0.15
CA VAL A 318 -21.49 -13.49 -1.24
C VAL A 318 -22.90 -14.01 -0.93
N PRO A 319 -23.94 -13.61 -1.70
CA PRO A 319 -25.26 -14.17 -1.55
C PRO A 319 -25.32 -15.56 -2.22
N THR A 320 -25.89 -16.54 -1.54
CA THR A 320 -25.91 -17.94 -2.01
C THR A 320 -27.22 -18.37 -2.68
N ASP A 321 -28.27 -17.57 -2.58
CA ASP A 321 -29.63 -17.86 -3.06
C ASP A 321 -29.71 -18.09 -4.58
N ILE A 322 -28.92 -17.36 -5.37
CA ILE A 322 -28.85 -17.54 -6.83
C ILE A 322 -28.28 -18.92 -7.19
N TRP A 323 -27.30 -19.41 -6.42
CA TRP A 323 -26.72 -20.72 -6.67
C TRP A 323 -27.70 -21.86 -6.40
N GLU A 324 -28.61 -21.69 -5.43
CA GLU A 324 -29.65 -22.67 -5.12
C GLU A 324 -30.64 -22.85 -6.30
N GLU A 325 -30.88 -21.78 -7.06
CA GLU A 325 -31.73 -21.80 -8.24
C GLU A 325 -30.98 -22.20 -9.53
N CYS A 326 -29.64 -22.26 -9.49
CA CYS A 326 -28.82 -22.54 -10.67
C CYS A 326 -28.62 -24.06 -10.87
N PRO A 327 -29.09 -24.63 -12.00
CA PRO A 327 -28.90 -26.07 -12.25
C PRO A 327 -27.42 -26.50 -12.27
N LYS A 328 -26.50 -25.66 -12.77
CA LYS A 328 -25.07 -25.94 -12.84
C LYS A 328 -24.47 -25.98 -11.44
N CYS A 329 -24.77 -24.98 -10.60
CA CYS A 329 -24.30 -24.91 -9.22
C CYS A 329 -24.88 -26.04 -8.37
N MET A 330 -26.16 -26.39 -8.55
CA MET A 330 -26.78 -27.51 -7.84
C MET A 330 -26.29 -28.89 -8.33
N ALA A 331 -25.83 -28.98 -9.57
CA ALA A 331 -25.13 -30.19 -10.04
C ALA A 331 -23.73 -30.33 -9.37
N LEU A 332 -22.98 -29.23 -9.24
CA LEU A 332 -21.74 -29.16 -8.45
C LEU A 332 -21.99 -29.54 -6.99
N TYR A 333 -22.97 -28.89 -6.35
CA TYR A 333 -23.39 -29.15 -4.96
C TYR A 333 -23.60 -30.65 -4.69
N LYS A 334 -24.38 -31.33 -5.57
CA LYS A 334 -24.66 -32.76 -5.46
C LYS A 334 -23.42 -33.63 -5.70
N ARG A 335 -22.62 -33.29 -6.70
CA ARG A 335 -21.41 -34.04 -7.07
C ARG A 335 -20.37 -34.06 -5.96
N GLU A 336 -20.19 -32.90 -5.29
CA GLU A 336 -19.22 -32.73 -4.21
C GLU A 336 -19.77 -33.13 -2.84
N GLY A 337 -21.06 -33.54 -2.74
CA GLY A 337 -21.68 -33.98 -1.50
C GLY A 337 -21.82 -32.87 -0.45
N MET A 338 -21.98 -31.64 -0.88
CA MET A 338 -22.09 -30.44 -0.02
C MET A 338 -23.38 -30.51 0.83
N LYS A 339 -23.36 -29.89 2.01
CA LYS A 339 -24.47 -29.91 2.99
C LYS A 339 -25.26 -28.61 3.04
N SER A 340 -24.62 -27.49 2.62
CA SER A 340 -25.25 -26.18 2.56
C SER A 340 -24.81 -25.41 1.31
N PRO A 341 -25.63 -24.50 0.78
CA PRO A 341 -25.27 -23.66 -0.38
C PRO A 341 -24.00 -22.84 -0.19
N GLY A 342 -23.71 -22.42 1.05
CA GLY A 342 -22.47 -21.71 1.39
C GLY A 342 -21.20 -22.53 1.11
N GLU A 343 -21.28 -23.86 1.09
CA GLU A 343 -20.13 -24.72 0.75
C GLU A 343 -19.73 -24.62 -0.74
N ILE A 344 -20.59 -24.04 -1.59
CA ILE A 344 -20.22 -23.68 -2.97
C ILE A 344 -19.15 -22.58 -2.96
N GLN A 345 -19.28 -21.57 -2.09
CA GLN A 345 -18.25 -20.55 -1.89
C GLN A 345 -16.97 -21.18 -1.32
N ASP A 346 -17.10 -22.04 -0.32
CA ASP A 346 -15.96 -22.75 0.28
C ASP A 346 -15.18 -23.58 -0.75
N TYR A 347 -15.90 -24.22 -1.67
CA TYR A 347 -15.29 -24.97 -2.78
C TYR A 347 -14.50 -24.03 -3.70
N PHE A 348 -15.08 -22.88 -4.06
CA PHE A 348 -14.40 -21.87 -4.87
C PHE A 348 -13.17 -21.32 -4.15
N THR A 349 -13.29 -20.90 -2.89
CA THR A 349 -12.18 -20.43 -2.07
C THR A 349 -11.03 -21.42 -2.04
N ARG A 350 -11.29 -22.70 -1.73
CA ARG A 350 -10.24 -23.73 -1.72
C ARG A 350 -9.55 -23.88 -3.09
N LYS A 351 -10.32 -23.86 -4.19
CA LYS A 351 -9.75 -23.92 -5.54
C LYS A 351 -8.87 -22.73 -5.86
N MET A 352 -9.26 -21.52 -5.45
CA MET A 352 -8.45 -20.32 -5.68
C MET A 352 -7.20 -20.30 -4.79
N SER A 353 -7.32 -20.68 -3.52
CA SER A 353 -6.17 -20.85 -2.63
C SER A 353 -5.14 -21.84 -3.18
N ASP A 354 -5.61 -23.02 -3.64
CA ASP A 354 -4.73 -24.04 -4.25
C ASP A 354 -4.06 -23.51 -5.53
N LEU A 355 -4.79 -22.80 -6.38
CA LEU A 355 -4.30 -22.25 -7.64
C LEU A 355 -3.26 -21.15 -7.39
N ILE A 356 -3.57 -20.15 -6.54
CA ILE A 356 -2.67 -19.05 -6.19
C ILE A 356 -1.38 -19.61 -5.59
N ARG A 357 -1.49 -20.58 -4.68
CA ARG A 357 -0.34 -21.27 -4.07
C ARG A 357 0.48 -22.05 -5.10
N SER A 358 -0.16 -22.72 -6.07
CA SER A 358 0.55 -23.45 -7.14
C SER A 358 1.41 -22.54 -8.02
N LYS A 359 1.05 -21.25 -8.09
CA LYS A 359 1.80 -20.20 -8.79
C LYS A 359 2.82 -19.49 -7.88
N GLY A 360 3.06 -19.99 -6.66
CA GLY A 360 4.05 -19.47 -5.71
C GLY A 360 3.63 -18.20 -4.99
N LYS A 361 2.33 -17.88 -4.98
CA LYS A 361 1.77 -16.72 -4.29
C LYS A 361 0.96 -17.14 -3.06
N ILE A 362 0.58 -16.16 -2.24
CA ILE A 362 -0.24 -16.33 -1.03
C ILE A 362 -1.57 -15.63 -1.27
N MET A 363 -2.67 -16.35 -1.03
CA MET A 363 -4.00 -15.75 -1.11
C MET A 363 -4.30 -14.94 0.15
N ILE A 364 -4.82 -13.73 -0.06
CA ILE A 364 -5.54 -12.97 0.97
C ILE A 364 -7.02 -12.98 0.61
N GLY A 365 -7.89 -12.98 1.60
CA GLY A 365 -9.33 -12.79 1.41
C GLY A 365 -9.97 -12.13 2.62
N TRP A 366 -11.19 -11.65 2.41
CA TRP A 366 -11.99 -11.09 3.52
C TRP A 366 -12.36 -12.19 4.52
N GLY A 367 -12.57 -11.84 5.76
CA GLY A 367 -12.81 -12.80 6.84
C GLY A 367 -13.93 -13.81 6.57
N GLU A 368 -14.85 -13.49 5.68
CA GLU A 368 -15.98 -14.33 5.26
C GLU A 368 -15.57 -15.61 4.56
N ILE A 369 -14.43 -15.64 3.86
CA ILE A 369 -13.93 -16.85 3.20
C ILE A 369 -13.64 -17.99 4.18
N ASN A 370 -13.51 -17.67 5.47
CA ASN A 370 -13.21 -18.64 6.52
C ASN A 370 -14.37 -18.91 7.49
N ASP A 371 -15.55 -18.40 7.23
CA ASP A 371 -16.73 -18.64 8.09
C ASP A 371 -17.06 -20.13 8.29
N ARG A 372 -16.64 -20.96 7.32
CA ARG A 372 -16.77 -22.44 7.35
C ARG A 372 -15.44 -23.16 7.20
N HIS A 373 -14.34 -22.49 7.56
CA HIS A 373 -12.98 -23.06 7.51
C HIS A 373 -12.52 -23.44 6.10
N ALA A 374 -12.78 -22.60 5.12
CA ALA A 374 -12.37 -22.86 3.73
C ALA A 374 -10.97 -22.33 3.39
N ALA A 375 -10.46 -21.37 4.13
CA ALA A 375 -9.11 -20.84 3.93
C ALA A 375 -8.04 -21.91 4.18
N GLY A 376 -7.00 -21.91 3.37
CA GLY A 376 -5.86 -22.82 3.48
C GLY A 376 -4.87 -22.38 4.57
N PRO A 377 -3.94 -23.25 5.00
CA PRO A 377 -3.06 -23.00 6.14
C PRO A 377 -2.04 -21.87 5.92
N ASN A 378 -1.87 -21.38 4.70
CA ASN A 378 -0.96 -20.26 4.39
C ASN A 378 -1.71 -19.02 3.90
N ASP A 379 -3.04 -19.09 3.82
CA ASP A 379 -3.83 -17.94 3.44
C ASP A 379 -3.83 -16.89 4.55
N VAL A 380 -4.14 -15.64 4.20
CA VAL A 380 -4.22 -14.51 5.12
C VAL A 380 -5.64 -13.96 5.10
N LEU A 381 -6.18 -13.60 6.25
CA LEU A 381 -7.51 -13.00 6.35
C LEU A 381 -7.42 -11.52 6.66
N THR A 382 -8.14 -10.71 5.91
CA THR A 382 -8.43 -9.32 6.27
C THR A 382 -9.79 -9.26 6.96
N ILE A 383 -9.80 -8.91 8.25
CA ILE A 383 -11.01 -8.89 9.07
C ILE A 383 -11.47 -7.45 9.28
N TRP A 384 -12.71 -7.14 8.93
CA TRP A 384 -13.24 -5.78 8.88
C TRP A 384 -14.56 -5.57 9.66
N ARG A 385 -15.20 -6.66 10.11
CA ARG A 385 -16.50 -6.60 10.81
C ARG A 385 -16.38 -6.65 12.33
N ASP A 386 -17.46 -6.27 13.03
CA ASP A 386 -17.56 -6.16 14.51
C ASP A 386 -17.22 -7.45 15.27
N ASN A 387 -17.38 -8.63 14.67
CA ASN A 387 -16.98 -9.91 15.25
C ASN A 387 -15.51 -10.29 15.00
N GLY A 388 -14.68 -9.32 14.63
CA GLY A 388 -13.28 -9.53 14.23
C GLY A 388 -12.45 -10.28 15.26
N VAL A 389 -12.59 -9.99 16.54
CA VAL A 389 -11.82 -10.68 17.61
C VAL A 389 -12.10 -12.18 17.64
N GLU A 390 -13.35 -12.61 17.43
CA GLU A 390 -13.74 -14.02 17.39
C GLU A 390 -13.20 -14.69 16.11
N LYS A 391 -13.39 -14.06 14.94
CA LYS A 391 -12.84 -14.54 13.67
C LYS A 391 -11.31 -14.66 13.73
N GLN A 392 -10.62 -13.67 14.32
CA GLN A 392 -9.17 -13.71 14.50
C GLN A 392 -8.73 -14.90 15.36
N LYS A 393 -9.40 -15.16 16.48
CA LYS A 393 -9.09 -16.32 17.34
C LYS A 393 -9.23 -17.62 16.56
N ILE A 394 -10.37 -17.81 15.86
CA ILE A 394 -10.63 -18.99 15.05
C ILE A 394 -9.55 -19.16 13.97
N ALA A 395 -9.18 -18.09 13.28
CA ALA A 395 -8.15 -18.14 12.26
C ALA A 395 -6.80 -18.59 12.85
N LEU A 396 -6.36 -17.97 13.94
CA LEU A 396 -5.09 -18.31 14.61
C LEU A 396 -5.07 -19.73 15.16
N GLU A 397 -6.19 -20.24 15.71
CA GLU A 397 -6.33 -21.65 16.16
C GLU A 397 -6.13 -22.64 14.98
N HIS A 398 -6.45 -22.24 13.76
CA HIS A 398 -6.25 -23.04 12.55
C HIS A 398 -4.94 -22.72 11.81
N GLY A 399 -4.06 -21.90 12.39
CA GLY A 399 -2.76 -21.54 11.81
C GLY A 399 -2.85 -20.61 10.60
N ILE A 400 -3.96 -19.86 10.48
CA ILE A 400 -4.19 -18.88 9.42
C ILE A 400 -3.75 -17.50 9.94
N SER A 401 -2.99 -16.75 9.13
CA SER A 401 -2.57 -15.38 9.45
C SER A 401 -3.73 -14.39 9.31
N VAL A 402 -3.69 -13.30 10.13
CA VAL A 402 -4.70 -12.23 10.12
C VAL A 402 -4.01 -10.88 10.12
#